data_139958df8c09420058e42d5482dd0dc6
#
_entry.id   139958df8c09420058e42d5482dd0dc6
#
_cell.length_a   1.000
_cell.length_b   1.000
_cell.length_c   1.000
_cell.angle_alpha   90.00
_cell.angle_beta   90.00
_cell.angle_gamma   90.00
#
_symmetry.space_group_name_H-M   'P 1'
#
loop_
_entity.id
_entity.type
_entity.pdbx_description
1 polymer ?
#
loop_
_entity_poly.entity_id
_entity_poly.type
_entity_poly.pdbx_seq_one_letter_code
_entity_poly.pdbx_strand_id
1 'polypeptide(L)'
;VPLFRIYMNGGLDYTNIDSKKALGLTKDGVAGRIFAGTQFNLPKDFRINLHGGYFSPWIQLQGKQSPFYFAGLNISKDFLKKKLSVSLGAQNPFWKTMKMESTTTGEGFVDRSTTWRHAREFRLSVSYRFGTMKGQIKKVRRGISNDDTKGGGEGNNAGGGEQAM
;
A
#
# COMPACT_ATOMS: atom_id res chain seq x y z
N VAL A 1 -3.62 -17.06 14.62
CA VAL A 1 -3.08 -16.48 13.38
C VAL A 1 -3.08 -17.57 12.33
N PRO A 2 -3.61 -17.36 11.10
CA PRO A 2 -3.65 -18.37 10.06
C PRO A 2 -2.23 -18.84 9.71
N LEU A 3 -2.08 -20.14 9.43
CA LEU A 3 -0.80 -20.76 9.11
C LEU A 3 -0.20 -20.13 7.84
N PHE A 4 -1.05 -19.83 6.88
CA PHE A 4 -0.63 -19.12 5.66
C PHE A 4 -1.71 -18.15 5.18
N ARG A 5 -1.30 -17.16 4.43
CA ARG A 5 -2.15 -16.17 3.78
C ARG A 5 -1.66 -15.97 2.36
N ILE A 6 -2.57 -16.02 1.41
CA ILE A 6 -2.31 -15.65 0.02
C ILE A 6 -3.07 -14.37 -0.28
N TYR A 7 -2.46 -13.49 -1.04
CA TYR A 7 -3.12 -12.32 -1.60
C TYR A 7 -2.71 -12.16 -3.06
N MET A 8 -3.65 -11.73 -3.87
CA MET A 8 -3.44 -11.45 -5.27
C MET A 8 -4.26 -10.24 -5.66
N ASN A 9 -3.67 -9.38 -6.48
CA ASN A 9 -4.32 -8.22 -7.08
C ASN A 9 -3.89 -8.12 -8.53
N GLY A 10 -4.80 -7.78 -9.41
CA GLY A 10 -4.52 -7.60 -10.82
C GLY A 10 -5.50 -6.63 -11.46
N GLY A 11 -5.13 -6.11 -12.60
CA GLY A 11 -5.96 -5.21 -13.38
C GLY A 11 -5.57 -5.25 -14.85
N LEU A 12 -6.55 -4.99 -15.69
CA LEU A 12 -6.40 -4.77 -17.11
C LEU A 12 -6.96 -3.40 -17.45
N ASP A 13 -6.17 -2.62 -18.16
CA ASP A 13 -6.52 -1.27 -18.58
C ASP A 13 -6.54 -1.24 -20.12
N TYR A 14 -7.70 -1.01 -20.72
CA TYR A 14 -7.80 -0.73 -22.15
C TYR A 14 -7.60 0.77 -22.38
N THR A 15 -6.67 1.11 -23.23
CA THR A 15 -6.35 2.48 -23.58
C THR A 15 -6.58 2.68 -25.07
N ASN A 16 -7.33 3.72 -25.43
CA ASN A 16 -7.48 4.20 -26.79
C ASN A 16 -7.02 5.68 -26.83
N ILE A 17 -6.04 5.95 -27.66
CA ILE A 17 -5.48 7.29 -27.84
C ILE A 17 -5.78 7.74 -29.27
N ASP A 18 -6.59 8.77 -29.43
CA ASP A 18 -6.86 9.40 -30.73
C ASP A 18 -6.26 10.79 -30.81
N SER A 19 -5.26 10.94 -31.66
CA SER A 19 -4.60 12.21 -31.94
C SER A 19 -4.62 12.57 -33.42
N LYS A 20 -5.65 12.09 -34.15
CA LYS A 20 -5.77 12.32 -35.60
C LYS A 20 -5.67 13.78 -36.02
N LYS A 21 -6.31 14.67 -35.24
CA LYS A 21 -6.31 16.12 -35.58
C LYS A 21 -4.96 16.80 -35.40
N ALA A 22 -4.16 16.34 -34.41
CA ALA A 22 -2.88 16.99 -34.10
C ALA A 22 -1.68 16.27 -34.74
N LEU A 23 -1.69 14.94 -34.78
CA LEU A 23 -0.52 14.15 -35.18
C LEU A 23 -0.87 13.10 -36.26
N GLY A 24 -2.12 12.97 -36.66
CA GLY A 24 -2.54 11.92 -37.61
C GLY A 24 -2.45 10.49 -37.06
N LEU A 25 -2.26 10.32 -35.75
CA LEU A 25 -1.96 9.04 -35.14
C LEU A 25 -3.11 8.58 -34.24
N THR A 26 -3.35 7.28 -34.27
CA THR A 26 -4.21 6.58 -33.30
C THR A 26 -3.49 5.35 -32.79
N LYS A 27 -3.71 5.02 -31.55
CA LYS A 27 -3.20 3.80 -30.95
C LYS A 27 -4.11 3.31 -29.85
N ASP A 28 -4.37 2.01 -29.87
CA ASP A 28 -5.10 1.35 -28.81
C ASP A 28 -4.34 0.10 -28.35
N GLY A 29 -4.76 -0.40 -27.20
CA GLY A 29 -4.18 -1.61 -26.65
C GLY A 29 -4.60 -1.86 -25.21
N VAL A 30 -4.18 -3.00 -24.71
CA VAL A 30 -4.42 -3.43 -23.32
C VAL A 30 -3.11 -3.46 -22.56
N ALA A 31 -3.08 -2.82 -21.42
CA ALA A 31 -2.03 -2.95 -20.43
C ALA A 31 -2.55 -3.77 -19.24
N GLY A 32 -1.68 -4.57 -18.65
CA GLY A 32 -2.04 -5.43 -17.52
C GLY A 32 -1.03 -5.37 -16.40
N ARG A 33 -1.53 -5.57 -15.19
CA ARG A 33 -0.70 -5.72 -14.00
C ARG A 33 -1.19 -6.87 -13.16
N ILE A 34 -0.26 -7.58 -12.55
CA ILE A 34 -0.56 -8.59 -11.54
C ILE A 34 0.46 -8.48 -10.41
N PHE A 35 -0.04 -8.57 -9.20
CA PHE A 35 0.76 -8.65 -8.00
C PHE A 35 0.23 -9.78 -7.14
N ALA A 36 1.11 -10.64 -6.66
CA ALA A 36 0.74 -11.75 -5.79
C ALA A 36 1.76 -11.93 -4.68
N GLY A 37 1.31 -12.45 -3.57
CA GLY A 37 2.19 -12.82 -2.49
C GLY A 37 1.57 -13.79 -1.53
N THR A 38 2.43 -14.39 -0.72
CA THR A 38 2.03 -15.31 0.33
C THR A 38 2.86 -15.09 1.59
N GLN A 39 2.21 -15.26 2.71
CA GLN A 39 2.83 -15.22 4.03
C GLN A 39 2.58 -16.56 4.73
N PHE A 40 3.65 -17.18 5.18
CA PHE A 40 3.63 -18.36 6.04
C PHE A 40 4.00 -17.95 7.46
N ASN A 41 3.16 -18.34 8.41
CA ASN A 41 3.42 -18.20 9.84
C ASN A 41 3.74 -19.58 10.38
N LEU A 42 5.01 -19.84 10.62
CA LEU A 42 5.50 -21.12 11.06
C LEU A 42 5.65 -21.17 12.60
N PRO A 43 5.72 -22.36 13.19
CA PRO A 43 6.01 -22.50 14.62
C PRO A 43 7.31 -21.80 15.03
N LYS A 44 7.45 -21.49 16.31
CA LYS A 44 8.60 -20.83 16.91
C LYS A 44 8.83 -19.40 16.38
N ASP A 45 7.73 -18.69 16.06
CA ASP A 45 7.72 -17.30 15.62
C ASP A 45 8.51 -17.05 14.33
N PHE A 46 8.58 -18.03 13.42
CA PHE A 46 9.06 -17.84 12.05
C PHE A 46 7.98 -17.32 11.15
N ARG A 47 8.36 -16.38 10.26
CA ARG A 47 7.51 -15.86 9.19
C ARG A 47 8.29 -15.83 7.90
N ILE A 48 7.67 -16.31 6.84
CA ILE A 48 8.20 -16.26 5.48
C ILE A 48 7.20 -15.49 4.61
N ASN A 49 7.68 -14.47 3.92
CA ASN A 49 6.88 -13.71 2.97
C ASN A 49 7.51 -13.84 1.59
N LEU A 50 6.71 -14.25 0.63
CA LEU A 50 7.04 -14.27 -0.78
C LEU A 50 6.11 -13.29 -1.50
N HIS A 51 6.64 -12.51 -2.42
CA HIS A 51 5.83 -11.61 -3.22
C HIS A 51 6.46 -11.38 -4.58
N GLY A 52 5.63 -11.04 -5.54
CA GLY A 52 6.09 -10.71 -6.87
C GLY A 52 5.03 -9.99 -7.66
N GLY A 53 5.44 -9.36 -8.72
CA GLY A 53 4.55 -8.64 -9.60
C GLY A 53 5.10 -8.53 -11.01
N TYR A 54 4.18 -8.33 -11.93
CA TYR A 54 4.44 -8.07 -13.34
C TYR A 54 3.56 -6.92 -13.79
N PHE A 55 4.14 -6.00 -14.52
CA PHE A 55 3.49 -4.85 -15.12
C PHE A 55 3.82 -4.83 -16.61
N SER A 56 2.81 -4.95 -17.45
CA SER A 56 3.00 -4.80 -18.87
C SER A 56 3.36 -3.36 -19.23
N PRO A 57 3.94 -3.12 -20.39
CA PRO A 57 4.16 -1.77 -20.89
C PRO A 57 2.85 -0.99 -20.99
N TRP A 58 2.89 0.30 -20.65
CA TRP A 58 1.79 1.21 -20.89
C TRP A 58 1.64 1.50 -22.38
N ILE A 59 0.39 1.65 -22.81
CA ILE A 59 0.12 2.07 -24.19
C ILE A 59 0.47 3.54 -24.32
N GLN A 60 1.35 3.85 -25.28
CA GLN A 60 1.83 5.20 -25.59
C GLN A 60 1.65 5.45 -27.08
N LEU A 61 1.26 6.67 -27.46
CA LEU A 61 1.02 7.03 -28.86
C LEU A 61 2.28 6.88 -29.73
N GLN A 62 3.40 7.39 -29.21
CA GLN A 62 4.68 7.47 -29.93
C GLN A 62 5.80 6.71 -29.24
N GLY A 63 5.47 5.64 -28.51
CA GLY A 63 6.50 4.95 -27.76
C GLY A 63 6.17 3.51 -27.41
N LYS A 64 7.21 2.84 -26.91
CA LYS A 64 7.13 1.50 -26.33
C LYS A 64 8.13 1.40 -25.20
N GLN A 65 7.72 0.80 -24.08
CA GLN A 65 8.58 0.55 -22.92
C GLN A 65 8.69 -0.95 -22.65
N SER A 66 9.73 -1.34 -21.94
CA SER A 66 9.85 -2.70 -21.43
C SER A 66 8.85 -2.97 -20.31
N PRO A 67 8.39 -4.21 -20.15
CA PRO A 67 7.65 -4.61 -18.96
C PRO A 67 8.52 -4.48 -17.72
N PHE A 68 7.87 -4.31 -16.59
CA PHE A 68 8.51 -4.32 -15.28
C PHE A 68 8.04 -5.51 -14.47
N TYR A 69 8.98 -6.21 -13.83
CA TYR A 69 8.67 -7.35 -12.97
C TYR A 69 9.62 -7.39 -11.77
N PHE A 70 9.16 -7.96 -10.69
CA PHE A 70 9.96 -8.12 -9.49
C PHE A 70 9.52 -9.35 -8.70
N ALA A 71 10.43 -9.87 -7.89
CA ALA A 71 10.15 -10.92 -6.92
C ALA A 71 10.91 -10.63 -5.63
N GLY A 72 10.32 -10.97 -4.50
CA GLY A 72 10.94 -10.77 -3.21
C GLY A 72 10.64 -11.92 -2.25
N LEU A 73 11.61 -12.16 -1.38
CA LEU A 73 11.54 -13.10 -0.28
C LEU A 73 11.96 -12.37 1.00
N ASN A 74 11.21 -12.57 2.07
CA ASN A 74 11.61 -12.13 3.41
C ASN A 74 11.39 -13.26 4.40
N ILE A 75 12.41 -13.60 5.14
CA ILE A 75 12.36 -14.56 6.24
C ILE A 75 12.63 -13.80 7.53
N SER A 76 11.75 -13.90 8.49
CA SER A 76 11.91 -13.27 9.79
C SER A 76 11.67 -14.25 10.93
N LYS A 77 12.39 -14.03 12.03
CA LYS A 77 12.22 -14.77 13.26
C LYS A 77 12.25 -13.83 14.45
N ASP A 78 11.29 -14.04 15.34
CA ASP A 78 11.23 -13.32 16.59
C ASP A 78 11.85 -14.18 17.72
N PHE A 79 12.64 -13.55 18.58
CA PHE A 79 13.32 -14.11 19.74
C PHE A 79 12.95 -13.34 21.00
N LEU A 80 13.32 -13.86 22.16
CA LEU A 80 13.17 -13.19 23.46
C LEU A 80 11.74 -12.69 23.73
N LYS A 81 10.75 -13.55 23.50
CA LYS A 81 9.33 -13.19 23.64
C LYS A 81 8.97 -11.97 22.77
N LYS A 82 9.45 -11.96 21.51
CA LYS A 82 9.23 -10.91 20.52
C LYS A 82 9.91 -9.56 20.81
N LYS A 83 10.92 -9.56 21.69
CA LYS A 83 11.73 -8.37 21.93
C LYS A 83 12.83 -8.19 20.89
N LEU A 84 13.34 -9.28 20.33
CA LEU A 84 14.35 -9.26 19.27
C LEU A 84 13.75 -9.86 18.00
N SER A 85 13.80 -9.14 16.90
CA SER A 85 13.40 -9.61 15.57
C SER A 85 14.60 -9.56 14.64
N VAL A 86 14.86 -10.67 13.97
CA VAL A 86 15.88 -10.77 12.92
C VAL A 86 15.18 -11.11 11.61
N SER A 87 15.48 -10.38 10.55
CA SER A 87 14.93 -10.65 9.23
C SER A 87 16.00 -10.59 8.14
N LEU A 88 15.87 -11.53 7.21
CA LEU A 88 16.66 -11.61 5.99
C LEU A 88 15.74 -11.43 4.80
N GLY A 89 16.00 -10.40 4.01
CA GLY A 89 15.28 -10.07 2.79
C GLY A 89 16.16 -10.30 1.56
N ALA A 90 15.53 -10.74 0.49
CA ALA A 90 16.12 -10.80 -0.83
C ALA A 90 15.13 -10.21 -1.84
N GLN A 91 15.56 -9.19 -2.56
CA GLN A 91 14.80 -8.60 -3.66
C GLN A 91 15.42 -9.05 -4.97
N ASN A 92 14.60 -9.51 -5.88
CA ASN A 92 15.00 -10.02 -7.19
C ASN A 92 16.18 -11.01 -7.12
N PRO A 93 16.12 -12.08 -6.30
CA PRO A 93 17.26 -12.97 -6.08
C PRO A 93 17.72 -13.70 -7.36
N PHE A 94 16.82 -13.84 -8.35
CA PHE A 94 17.06 -14.63 -9.55
C PHE A 94 17.80 -13.86 -10.66
N TRP A 95 17.76 -12.51 -10.65
CA TRP A 95 18.43 -11.68 -11.67
C TRP A 95 19.19 -10.52 -11.06
N LYS A 96 20.43 -10.38 -11.49
CA LYS A 96 21.34 -9.34 -10.98
C LYS A 96 20.99 -7.96 -11.52
N THR A 97 20.67 -7.90 -12.81
CA THR A 97 20.38 -6.66 -13.52
C THR A 97 19.06 -6.79 -14.27
N MET A 98 18.36 -5.69 -14.39
CA MET A 98 17.16 -5.54 -15.20
C MET A 98 17.46 -4.54 -16.31
N LYS A 99 17.19 -4.97 -17.54
CA LYS A 99 17.26 -4.12 -18.72
C LYS A 99 15.92 -3.42 -18.92
N MET A 100 15.94 -2.12 -18.99
CA MET A 100 14.78 -1.28 -19.26
C MET A 100 15.01 -0.57 -20.59
N GLU A 101 14.18 -0.87 -21.58
CA GLU A 101 14.23 -0.26 -22.89
C GLU A 101 13.04 0.66 -23.08
N SER A 102 13.32 1.82 -23.64
CA SER A 102 12.31 2.77 -24.09
C SER A 102 12.62 3.17 -25.51
N THR A 103 11.60 3.15 -26.34
CA THR A 103 11.70 3.66 -27.72
C THR A 103 10.64 4.71 -27.90
N THR A 104 11.03 5.88 -28.39
CA THR A 104 10.11 6.95 -28.76
C THR A 104 10.27 7.23 -30.25
N THR A 105 9.15 7.26 -30.97
CA THR A 105 9.15 7.51 -32.41
C THR A 105 8.36 8.78 -32.68
N GLY A 106 8.99 9.77 -33.28
CA GLY A 106 8.36 11.03 -33.74
C GLY A 106 8.53 11.21 -35.22
N GLU A 107 8.00 12.30 -35.73
CA GLU A 107 8.18 12.68 -37.14
C GLU A 107 9.66 12.99 -37.39
N GLY A 108 10.31 12.16 -38.22
CA GLY A 108 11.72 12.34 -38.58
C GLY A 108 12.74 11.84 -37.55
N PHE A 109 12.33 11.23 -36.42
CA PHE A 109 13.28 10.69 -35.45
C PHE A 109 12.79 9.41 -34.76
N VAL A 110 13.76 8.59 -34.34
CA VAL A 110 13.57 7.46 -33.44
C VAL A 110 14.61 7.57 -32.34
N ASP A 111 14.14 7.73 -31.10
CA ASP A 111 14.99 7.69 -29.92
C ASP A 111 14.88 6.32 -29.24
N ARG A 112 16.02 5.74 -28.92
CA ARG A 112 16.11 4.47 -28.19
C ARG A 112 17.01 4.63 -26.97
N SER A 113 16.41 4.41 -25.82
CA SER A 113 17.13 4.44 -24.55
C SER A 113 17.16 3.03 -23.95
N THR A 114 18.32 2.62 -23.50
CA THR A 114 18.52 1.37 -22.77
C THR A 114 19.20 1.68 -21.44
N THR A 115 18.50 1.34 -20.36
CA THR A 115 19.01 1.50 -18.99
C THR A 115 19.19 0.14 -18.36
N TRP A 116 20.38 -0.12 -17.84
CA TRP A 116 20.69 -1.29 -17.02
C TRP A 116 20.64 -0.93 -15.56
N ARG A 117 19.72 -1.54 -14.83
CA ARG A 117 19.51 -1.26 -13.43
C ARG A 117 19.91 -2.46 -12.59
N HIS A 118 20.70 -2.26 -11.54
CA HIS A 118 20.95 -3.31 -10.57
C HIS A 118 19.63 -3.64 -9.85
N ALA A 119 19.24 -4.91 -9.88
CA ALA A 119 17.93 -5.35 -9.41
C ALA A 119 18.01 -6.24 -8.16
N ARG A 120 19.12 -6.97 -7.99
CA ARG A 120 19.30 -7.89 -6.87
C ARG A 120 19.75 -7.14 -5.63
N GLU A 121 19.02 -7.32 -4.53
CA GLU A 121 19.37 -6.77 -3.23
C GLU A 121 19.17 -7.81 -2.14
N PHE A 122 20.12 -7.88 -1.20
CA PHE A 122 19.99 -8.65 0.03
C PHE A 122 20.03 -7.69 1.22
N ARG A 123 19.13 -7.92 2.18
CA ARG A 123 19.00 -7.07 3.35
C ARG A 123 18.94 -7.90 4.61
N LEU A 124 19.78 -7.61 5.57
CA LEU A 124 19.70 -8.10 6.94
C LEU A 124 19.19 -6.99 7.84
N SER A 125 18.16 -7.27 8.62
CA SER A 125 17.63 -6.32 9.60
C SER A 125 17.55 -6.98 10.96
N VAL A 126 18.02 -6.27 11.98
CA VAL A 126 17.93 -6.65 13.39
C VAL A 126 17.23 -5.54 14.14
N SER A 127 16.17 -5.87 14.81
CA SER A 127 15.37 -4.93 15.60
C SER A 127 15.25 -5.42 17.04
N TYR A 128 15.59 -4.57 17.99
CA TYR A 128 15.42 -4.87 19.40
C TYR A 128 14.52 -3.85 20.07
N ARG A 129 13.50 -4.33 20.77
CA ARG A 129 12.52 -3.51 21.47
C ARG A 129 12.90 -3.41 22.95
N PHE A 130 13.29 -2.22 23.37
CA PHE A 130 13.59 -1.90 24.76
C PHE A 130 12.30 -1.55 25.52
N GLY A 131 12.27 -1.90 26.80
CA GLY A 131 11.19 -1.51 27.72
C GLY A 131 9.90 -2.33 27.57
N THR A 132 9.05 -2.17 28.56
CA THR A 132 7.65 -2.62 28.55
C THR A 132 6.77 -1.38 28.61
N MET A 133 6.06 -1.09 27.53
CA MET A 133 5.00 -0.10 27.61
C MET A 133 3.89 -0.59 28.53
N LYS A 134 3.94 -0.25 29.80
CA LYS A 134 2.80 -0.29 30.71
C LYS A 134 1.97 0.99 30.55
N GLY A 135 1.61 1.32 29.33
CA GLY A 135 0.67 2.38 29.03
C GLY A 135 -0.75 1.82 29.12
N GLN A 136 -1.36 1.88 30.29
CA GLN A 136 -2.82 1.88 30.34
C GLN A 136 -3.26 3.16 29.63
N ILE A 137 -3.77 3.01 28.41
CA ILE A 137 -4.52 4.07 27.75
C ILE A 137 -5.78 4.24 28.61
N LYS A 138 -5.75 5.20 29.59
CA LYS A 138 -6.97 5.68 30.20
C LYS A 138 -7.84 6.19 29.07
N LYS A 139 -8.93 5.47 28.78
CA LYS A 139 -10.00 6.01 27.95
C LYS A 139 -10.45 7.32 28.60
N VAL A 140 -10.02 8.45 28.07
CA VAL A 140 -10.59 9.73 28.40
C VAL A 140 -12.04 9.65 27.95
N ARG A 141 -12.97 9.58 28.89
CA ARG A 141 -14.40 9.78 28.63
C ARG A 141 -14.52 11.18 28.05
N ARG A 142 -14.70 11.26 26.75
CA ARG A 142 -15.18 12.47 26.10
C ARG A 142 -16.68 12.59 26.40
N GLY A 143 -17.01 13.05 27.58
CA GLY A 143 -18.31 13.59 27.88
C GLY A 143 -18.26 15.07 27.51
N ILE A 144 -18.86 15.45 26.40
CA ILE A 144 -19.23 16.83 26.15
C ILE A 144 -20.47 17.03 27.00
N SER A 145 -20.34 17.67 28.19
CA SER A 145 -21.47 18.21 28.90
C SER A 145 -21.70 19.60 28.31
N ASN A 146 -22.74 19.75 27.50
CA ASN A 146 -23.24 21.05 27.08
C ASN A 146 -23.98 21.65 28.28
N ASP A 147 -23.33 22.51 29.03
CA ASP A 147 -23.96 23.32 30.07
C ASP A 147 -24.62 24.61 29.52
N ASP A 148 -24.69 24.75 28.19
CA ASP A 148 -25.19 25.99 27.55
C ASP A 148 -26.71 26.05 27.39
N THR A 149 -27.46 25.10 27.97
CA THR A 149 -28.94 25.14 27.93
C THR A 149 -29.61 25.52 29.25
N LYS A 150 -28.95 26.34 30.10
CA LYS A 150 -29.58 26.97 31.22
C LYS A 150 -29.58 28.48 31.04
N GLY A 151 -30.57 28.98 30.33
CA GLY A 151 -30.83 30.40 30.19
C GLY A 151 -32.01 30.69 29.30
N GLY A 152 -33.17 30.91 29.87
CA GLY A 152 -34.29 31.49 29.15
C GLY A 152 -35.65 30.87 29.44
N GLY A 153 -36.36 31.45 30.40
CA GLY A 153 -37.75 31.12 30.63
C GLY A 153 -38.29 31.68 31.94
N GLU A 154 -38.16 33.01 32.16
CA GLU A 154 -39.08 33.73 33.03
C GLU A 154 -40.52 33.58 32.49
N GLY A 155 -41.43 33.16 33.36
CA GLY A 155 -42.87 33.04 33.04
C GLY A 155 -43.66 32.99 34.33
N ASN A 156 -43.93 34.20 34.87
CA ASN A 156 -44.95 34.50 35.82
C ASN A 156 -46.21 33.64 35.63
N ASN A 157 -46.77 33.09 36.68
CA ASN A 157 -48.17 33.37 36.99
C ASN A 157 -48.54 33.02 38.45
N ALA A 158 -49.13 34.01 39.05
CA ALA A 158 -49.76 34.02 40.34
C ALA A 158 -51.11 33.31 40.31
N GLY A 159 -51.58 32.86 41.45
CA GLY A 159 -53.01 32.63 41.68
C GLY A 159 -53.28 31.30 42.39
N GLY A 160 -53.43 31.31 43.66
CA GLY A 160 -54.72 31.45 44.30
C GLY A 160 -55.32 30.15 44.80
N GLY A 161 -55.64 30.11 46.10
CA GLY A 161 -56.78 29.40 46.61
C GLY A 161 -56.51 28.05 47.25
N GLU A 162 -56.38 27.99 48.54
CA GLU A 162 -57.42 27.91 49.59
C GLU A 162 -57.99 26.52 49.89
N GLN A 163 -57.78 26.15 51.18
CA GLN A 163 -58.69 25.37 52.05
C GLN A 163 -58.76 23.85 51.89
N ALA A 164 -58.43 23.23 52.98
CA ALA A 164 -59.13 22.74 54.16
C ALA A 164 -59.56 21.27 54.11
N MET A 165 -59.19 20.65 55.07
CA MET A 165 -59.60 19.62 56.03
C MET A 165 -58.63 18.47 56.11
#